data_8ec9c66bc3d3457d74de320d292c6da0
#
_entry.id   8ec9c66bc3d3457d74de320d292c6da0
#
_cell.length_a   1.000
_cell.length_b   1.000
_cell.length_c   1.000
_cell.angle_alpha   90.00
_cell.angle_beta   90.00
_cell.angle_gamma   90.00
#
_symmetry.space_group_name_H-M   'P 1'
#
loop_
_entity.id
_entity.type
_entity.pdbx_description
1 polymer ?
#
loop_
_entity_poly.entity_id
_entity_poly.type
_entity_poly.pdbx_seq_one_letter_code
_entity_poly.pdbx_strand_id
1 'polypeptide(L)'
;MKKYINEIIQGDTLKVLKTFDSDFIDVGVTSPPYNKQEKHKGWLVKNVKYDTYKDIKTEEEYQENQIGVLNEIFRITKEGGSFFYNHKTRWERGQMIHPMVWLAKTQWTIRQEIIWDRMIAANIRGWRFWQVDERIYWLYKPIQNNKIGIELESK
;
A
#
# COMPACT_ATOMS: atom_id res chain seq x y z
N MET A 1 7.06 22.49 -8.50
CA MET A 1 6.90 21.26 -9.32
C MET A 1 8.15 20.78 -10.03
N LYS A 2 8.95 21.61 -10.73
CA LYS A 2 10.17 21.14 -11.42
C LYS A 2 11.23 20.48 -10.51
N LYS A 3 11.22 20.72 -9.20
CA LYS A 3 12.23 20.26 -8.24
C LYS A 3 12.28 18.74 -8.03
N TYR A 4 11.20 18.01 -8.33
CA TYR A 4 11.07 16.58 -8.02
C TYR A 4 10.94 15.68 -9.25
N ILE A 5 11.04 16.24 -10.46
CA ILE A 5 10.93 15.46 -11.71
C ILE A 5 12.19 14.65 -11.91
N ASN A 6 12.04 13.34 -12.07
CA ASN A 6 13.13 12.36 -12.23
C ASN A 6 14.12 12.30 -11.04
N GLU A 7 13.65 12.65 -9.84
CA GLU A 7 14.48 12.59 -8.63
C GLU A 7 14.14 11.37 -7.77
N ILE A 8 15.17 10.82 -7.15
CA ILE A 8 15.01 9.82 -6.08
C ILE A 8 15.24 10.52 -4.76
N ILE A 9 14.22 10.52 -3.91
CA ILE A 9 14.26 11.21 -2.62
C ILE A 9 14.39 10.18 -1.51
N GLN A 10 15.53 10.22 -0.81
CA GLN A 10 15.75 9.38 0.36
C GLN A 10 15.16 10.04 1.62
N GLY A 11 14.41 9.28 2.42
CA GLY A 11 13.87 9.74 3.68
C GLY A 11 12.72 8.89 4.22
N ASP A 12 12.23 9.28 5.39
CA ASP A 12 10.99 8.73 5.91
C ASP A 12 9.82 9.17 5.01
N THR A 13 9.10 8.20 4.47
CA THR A 13 8.06 8.44 3.47
C THR A 13 7.03 9.47 3.93
N LEU A 14 6.51 9.33 5.16
CA LEU A 14 5.47 10.22 5.67
C LEU A 14 5.99 11.65 5.84
N LYS A 15 7.23 11.81 6.32
CA LYS A 15 7.88 13.13 6.46
C LYS A 15 8.13 13.77 5.10
N VAL A 16 8.62 13.00 4.13
CA VAL A 16 8.88 13.51 2.77
C VAL A 16 7.58 13.93 2.10
N LEU A 17 6.54 13.10 2.12
CA LEU A 17 5.25 13.40 1.50
C LEU A 17 4.64 14.71 2.02
N LYS A 18 4.79 15.01 3.32
CA LYS A 18 4.31 16.26 3.93
C LYS A 18 4.99 17.53 3.39
N THR A 19 6.13 17.40 2.73
CA THR A 19 6.83 18.53 2.10
C THR A 19 6.36 18.86 0.69
N PHE A 20 5.51 18.00 0.12
CA PHE A 20 4.99 18.17 -1.23
C PHE A 20 3.73 19.03 -1.26
N ASP A 21 3.55 19.74 -2.37
CA ASP A 21 2.31 20.46 -2.65
C ASP A 21 1.16 19.44 -2.84
N SER A 22 -0.09 19.91 -2.71
CA SER A 22 -1.27 19.10 -3.01
C SER A 22 -1.50 19.00 -4.52
N ASP A 23 -2.22 17.97 -4.96
CA ASP A 23 -2.83 17.87 -6.29
C ASP A 23 -1.86 18.00 -7.48
N PHE A 24 -0.72 17.29 -7.44
CA PHE A 24 0.24 17.36 -8.56
C PHE A 24 0.57 15.99 -9.20
N ILE A 25 0.23 14.87 -8.55
CA ILE A 25 0.48 13.52 -9.06
C ILE A 25 -0.76 13.00 -9.79
N ASP A 26 -0.59 12.47 -11.00
CA ASP A 26 -1.66 11.85 -11.77
C ASP A 26 -1.82 10.36 -11.40
N VAL A 27 -0.70 9.66 -11.21
CA VAL A 27 -0.70 8.24 -10.85
C VAL A 27 0.50 7.92 -9.94
N GLY A 28 0.29 7.04 -8.99
CA GLY A 28 1.34 6.51 -8.15
C GLY A 28 1.23 5.00 -7.97
N VAL A 29 2.32 4.37 -7.55
CA VAL A 29 2.39 2.94 -7.25
C VAL A 29 3.34 2.69 -6.09
N THR A 30 3.00 1.76 -5.23
CA THR A 30 3.91 1.31 -4.16
C THR A 30 3.68 -0.14 -3.76
N SER A 31 4.74 -0.73 -3.23
CA SER A 31 4.72 -1.97 -2.46
C SER A 31 5.48 -1.69 -1.16
N PRO A 32 4.81 -1.23 -0.09
CA PRO A 32 5.48 -0.83 1.13
C PRO A 32 6.08 -2.02 1.88
N PRO A 33 6.96 -1.81 2.87
CA PRO A 33 7.35 -2.86 3.80
C PRO A 33 6.13 -3.48 4.49
N TYR A 34 6.12 -4.81 4.63
CA TYR A 34 4.93 -5.58 5.07
C TYR A 34 4.92 -5.92 6.56
N ASN A 35 5.68 -5.20 7.39
CA ASN A 35 5.83 -5.47 8.81
C ASN A 35 6.27 -6.92 9.08
N LYS A 36 7.28 -7.35 8.35
CA LYS A 36 7.87 -8.69 8.50
C LYS A 36 8.78 -8.67 9.72
N GLN A 37 8.26 -8.98 10.86
CA GLN A 37 9.06 -9.11 12.08
C GLN A 37 10.31 -9.95 11.82
N GLU A 38 11.48 -9.49 12.25
CA GLU A 38 12.80 -10.10 11.99
C GLU A 38 12.94 -11.57 12.41
N LYS A 39 11.98 -12.10 13.18
CA LYS A 39 11.97 -13.47 13.69
C LYS A 39 11.68 -14.56 12.67
N HIS A 40 11.27 -14.23 11.46
CA HIS A 40 10.95 -15.22 10.46
C HIS A 40 12.15 -15.49 9.55
N LYS A 41 13.00 -16.42 9.96
CA LYS A 41 13.98 -17.06 9.08
C LYS A 41 13.21 -17.81 7.98
N GLY A 42 13.06 -17.22 6.81
CA GLY A 42 12.53 -17.92 5.63
C GLY A 42 13.52 -18.99 5.20
N TRP A 43 13.02 -20.16 4.80
CA TRP A 43 13.86 -21.29 4.39
C TRP A 43 14.64 -21.03 3.09
N LEU A 44 14.16 -20.17 2.21
CA LEU A 44 14.71 -19.96 0.87
C LEU A 44 15.41 -18.61 0.65
N VAL A 45 15.28 -17.65 1.56
CA VAL A 45 15.88 -16.32 1.37
C VAL A 45 16.44 -15.88 2.72
N LYS A 46 17.75 -15.59 2.76
CA LYS A 46 18.31 -14.82 3.88
C LYS A 46 17.43 -13.59 4.09
N ASN A 47 17.03 -13.32 5.32
CA ASN A 47 16.21 -12.13 5.63
C ASN A 47 16.83 -10.92 4.95
N VAL A 48 16.12 -10.34 3.99
CA VAL A 48 16.47 -9.04 3.44
C VAL A 48 16.24 -8.05 4.58
N LYS A 49 17.31 -7.67 5.25
CA LYS A 49 17.27 -6.58 6.22
C LYS A 49 17.33 -5.28 5.44
N TYR A 50 16.45 -4.37 5.77
CA TYR A 50 16.62 -2.99 5.33
C TYR A 50 17.71 -2.35 6.20
N ASP A 51 18.74 -1.76 5.60
CA ASP A 51 19.91 -1.25 6.35
C ASP A 51 19.53 -0.20 7.40
N THR A 52 18.51 0.59 7.16
CA THR A 52 18.10 1.72 7.99
C THR A 52 16.65 1.67 8.48
N TYR A 53 15.83 0.75 7.96
CA TYR A 53 14.41 0.65 8.31
C TYR A 53 14.13 -0.58 9.17
N LYS A 54 13.61 -0.37 10.37
CA LYS A 54 13.14 -1.46 11.25
C LYS A 54 11.71 -1.81 10.87
N ASP A 55 11.53 -2.92 10.13
CA ASP A 55 10.23 -3.46 9.73
C ASP A 55 9.57 -4.27 10.87
N ILE A 56 9.55 -3.65 12.07
CA ILE A 56 8.99 -4.23 13.29
C ILE A 56 8.17 -3.16 13.99
N LYS A 57 6.86 -3.25 13.85
CA LYS A 57 5.88 -2.40 14.53
C LYS A 57 4.81 -3.28 15.16
N THR A 58 4.11 -2.77 16.15
CA THR A 58 2.83 -3.38 16.56
C THR A 58 1.86 -3.32 15.37
N GLU A 59 0.82 -4.13 15.39
CA GLU A 59 -0.14 -4.14 14.29
C GLU A 59 -0.87 -2.81 14.18
N GLU A 60 -1.21 -2.21 15.30
CA GLU A 60 -1.85 -0.91 15.41
C GLU A 60 -0.96 0.19 14.82
N GLU A 61 0.29 0.28 15.26
CA GLU A 61 1.26 1.25 14.76
C GLU A 61 1.50 1.10 13.26
N TYR A 62 1.51 -0.14 12.76
CA TYR A 62 1.68 -0.41 11.35
C TYR A 62 0.48 0.12 10.54
N GLN A 63 -0.74 -0.21 10.97
CA GLN A 63 -1.96 0.25 10.28
C GLN A 63 -2.07 1.77 10.31
N GLU A 64 -1.83 2.41 11.45
CA GLU A 64 -1.83 3.88 11.57
C GLU A 64 -0.80 4.53 10.64
N ASN A 65 0.40 3.96 10.55
CA ASN A 65 1.41 4.46 9.64
C ASN A 65 0.98 4.31 8.18
N GLN A 66 0.39 3.16 7.79
CA GLN A 66 -0.13 2.96 6.43
C GLN A 66 -1.26 3.95 6.11
N ILE A 67 -2.19 4.18 7.04
CA ILE A 67 -3.27 5.16 6.88
C ILE A 67 -2.69 6.57 6.69
N GLY A 68 -1.71 6.96 7.51
CA GLY A 68 -1.06 8.26 7.42
C GLY A 68 -0.38 8.48 6.07
N VAL A 69 0.40 7.49 5.60
CA VAL A 69 1.07 7.54 4.29
C VAL A 69 0.05 7.62 3.16
N LEU A 70 -0.96 6.76 3.19
CA LEU A 70 -1.99 6.71 2.14
C LEU A 70 -2.82 7.99 2.06
N ASN A 71 -3.12 8.64 3.19
CA ASN A 71 -3.82 9.92 3.21
C ASN A 71 -2.94 11.07 2.69
N GLU A 72 -1.64 11.07 2.95
CA GLU A 72 -0.73 12.04 2.35
C GLU A 72 -0.58 11.82 0.84
N ILE A 73 -0.54 10.56 0.38
CA ILE A 73 -0.56 10.27 -1.06
C ILE A 73 -1.87 10.73 -1.69
N PHE A 74 -3.00 10.55 -1.01
CA PHE A 74 -4.30 11.08 -1.46
C PHE A 74 -4.25 12.61 -1.61
N ARG A 75 -3.69 13.32 -0.63
CA ARG A 75 -3.56 14.78 -0.66
C ARG A 75 -2.77 15.27 -1.88
N ILE A 76 -1.63 14.63 -2.17
CA ILE A 76 -0.76 15.03 -3.29
C ILE A 76 -1.24 14.53 -4.66
N THR A 77 -2.18 13.59 -4.70
CA THR A 77 -2.76 13.09 -5.94
C THR A 77 -3.85 14.04 -6.42
N LYS A 78 -3.89 14.33 -7.72
CA LYS A 78 -4.95 15.14 -8.34
C LYS A 78 -6.30 14.46 -8.27
N GLU A 79 -7.38 15.24 -8.33
CA GLU A 79 -8.71 14.72 -8.59
C GLU A 79 -8.72 13.93 -9.91
N GLY A 80 -9.40 12.80 -9.95
CA GLY A 80 -9.35 11.85 -11.07
C GLY A 80 -8.10 10.99 -11.13
N GLY A 81 -7.12 11.24 -10.26
CA GLY A 81 -5.89 10.46 -10.19
C GLY A 81 -6.07 9.09 -9.53
N SER A 82 -5.11 8.23 -9.74
CA SER A 82 -5.12 6.84 -9.27
C SER A 82 -3.87 6.47 -8.51
N PHE A 83 -4.02 5.54 -7.56
CA PHE A 83 -2.89 4.99 -6.83
C PHE A 83 -3.00 3.47 -6.74
N PHE A 84 -1.93 2.77 -7.12
CA PHE A 84 -1.86 1.31 -7.07
C PHE A 84 -1.05 0.88 -5.86
N TYR A 85 -1.75 0.29 -4.90
CA TYR A 85 -1.17 -0.15 -3.63
C TYR A 85 -1.05 -1.66 -3.62
N ASN A 86 0.18 -2.18 -3.83
CA ASN A 86 0.44 -3.61 -3.74
C ASN A 86 0.65 -4.01 -2.29
N HIS A 87 -0.14 -4.95 -1.82
CA HIS A 87 0.00 -5.51 -0.47
C HIS A 87 -0.60 -6.91 -0.39
N LYS A 88 0.03 -7.78 0.36
CA LYS A 88 -0.51 -9.12 0.62
C LYS A 88 -1.23 -9.17 1.95
N THR A 89 -2.08 -10.19 2.12
CA THR A 89 -2.58 -10.57 3.44
C THR A 89 -1.42 -10.97 4.34
N ARG A 90 -1.55 -10.68 5.62
CA ARG A 90 -0.59 -11.04 6.68
C ARG A 90 -1.27 -11.87 7.74
N TRP A 91 -0.49 -12.42 8.64
CA TRP A 91 -1.00 -13.19 9.77
C TRP A 91 -0.32 -12.71 11.05
N GLU A 92 -1.13 -12.38 12.04
CA GLU A 92 -0.71 -12.06 13.39
C GLU A 92 -1.34 -13.07 14.35
N ARG A 93 -0.52 -13.79 15.12
CA ARG A 93 -0.97 -14.82 16.08
C ARG A 93 -1.97 -15.83 15.50
N GLY A 94 -1.77 -16.25 14.27
CA GLY A 94 -2.65 -17.20 13.58
C GLY A 94 -3.89 -16.58 12.91
N GLN A 95 -4.18 -15.32 13.16
CA GLN A 95 -5.29 -14.59 12.55
C GLN A 95 -4.84 -13.93 11.24
N MET A 96 -5.64 -14.06 10.20
CA MET A 96 -5.43 -13.36 8.93
C MET A 96 -5.78 -11.87 9.08
N ILE A 97 -4.90 -11.01 8.59
CA ILE A 97 -5.12 -9.57 8.51
C ILE A 97 -5.13 -9.17 7.03
N HIS A 98 -6.28 -8.70 6.59
CA HIS A 98 -6.48 -8.25 5.22
C HIS A 98 -6.22 -6.73 5.11
N PRO A 99 -5.54 -6.24 4.04
CA PRO A 99 -5.27 -4.81 3.86
C PRO A 99 -6.51 -3.90 3.87
N MET A 100 -7.66 -4.43 3.52
CA MET A 100 -8.93 -3.69 3.59
C MET A 100 -9.25 -3.12 4.97
N VAL A 101 -8.68 -3.69 6.05
CA VAL A 101 -8.91 -3.22 7.44
C VAL A 101 -8.43 -1.78 7.63
N TRP A 102 -7.32 -1.40 7.02
CA TRP A 102 -6.82 -0.02 7.08
C TRP A 102 -7.17 0.79 5.84
N LEU A 103 -7.29 0.18 4.65
CA LEU A 103 -7.71 0.87 3.45
C LEU A 103 -9.09 1.53 3.61
N ALA A 104 -10.04 0.84 4.23
CA ALA A 104 -11.37 1.36 4.51
C ALA A 104 -11.38 2.58 5.48
N LYS A 105 -10.26 2.85 6.15
CA LYS A 105 -10.08 4.01 7.06
C LYS A 105 -9.39 5.19 6.37
N THR A 106 -9.03 5.06 5.10
CA THR A 106 -8.40 6.12 4.30
C THR A 106 -9.44 6.93 3.53
N GLN A 107 -8.99 8.06 2.95
CA GLN A 107 -9.84 8.90 2.10
C GLN A 107 -10.04 8.33 0.68
N TRP A 108 -9.36 7.27 0.31
CA TRP A 108 -9.41 6.69 -1.00
C TRP A 108 -10.72 5.96 -1.30
N THR A 109 -11.22 6.12 -2.51
CA THR A 109 -12.21 5.21 -3.08
C THR A 109 -11.49 3.98 -3.62
N ILE A 110 -11.84 2.80 -3.13
CA ILE A 110 -11.28 1.53 -3.63
C ILE A 110 -12.07 1.16 -4.88
N ARG A 111 -11.46 1.27 -6.05
CA ARG A 111 -12.11 1.00 -7.33
C ARG A 111 -12.10 -0.48 -7.67
N GLN A 112 -11.00 -1.16 -7.39
CA GLN A 112 -10.85 -2.58 -7.70
C GLN A 112 -9.75 -3.23 -6.85
N GLU A 113 -9.93 -4.50 -6.53
CA GLU A 113 -8.88 -5.40 -6.07
C GLU A 113 -8.43 -6.27 -7.25
N ILE A 114 -7.15 -6.21 -7.57
CA ILE A 114 -6.50 -6.98 -8.63
C ILE A 114 -5.71 -8.09 -7.96
N ILE A 115 -5.94 -9.33 -8.36
CA ILE A 115 -5.19 -10.48 -7.87
C ILE A 115 -3.99 -10.73 -8.77
N TRP A 116 -2.81 -10.64 -8.18
CA TRP A 116 -1.58 -11.00 -8.83
C TRP A 116 -1.20 -12.43 -8.43
N ASP A 117 -1.42 -13.37 -9.34
CA ASP A 117 -0.94 -14.74 -9.17
C ASP A 117 0.58 -14.77 -9.36
N ARG A 118 1.29 -15.14 -8.30
CA ARG A 118 2.76 -15.27 -8.31
C ARG A 118 3.22 -16.68 -8.68
N MET A 119 2.30 -17.61 -8.79
CA MET A 119 2.55 -19.04 -9.09
C MET A 119 3.44 -19.77 -8.07
N ILE A 120 4.09 -19.05 -7.17
CA ILE A 120 5.04 -19.56 -6.17
C ILE A 120 4.66 -19.08 -4.77
N ALA A 121 4.58 -20.00 -3.82
CA ALA A 121 4.41 -19.68 -2.41
C ALA A 121 5.75 -19.37 -1.75
N ALA A 122 5.94 -18.11 -1.29
CA ALA A 122 7.17 -17.67 -0.66
C ALA A 122 7.30 -18.07 0.82
N ASN A 123 6.19 -18.31 1.53
CA ASN A 123 6.16 -18.56 2.97
C ASN A 123 5.29 -19.78 3.28
N ILE A 124 5.87 -20.96 3.16
CA ILE A 124 5.21 -22.22 3.45
C ILE A 124 5.05 -22.37 4.97
N ARG A 125 3.82 -22.64 5.42
CA ARG A 125 3.48 -22.92 6.82
C ARG A 125 2.60 -24.17 6.88
N GLY A 126 2.88 -25.08 7.79
CA GLY A 126 2.13 -26.34 7.90
C GLY A 126 0.70 -26.19 8.39
N TRP A 127 0.34 -25.04 9.00
CA TRP A 127 -0.97 -24.82 9.60
C TRP A 127 -1.99 -24.12 8.70
N ARG A 128 -1.60 -23.68 7.46
CA ARG A 128 -2.49 -23.04 6.50
C ARG A 128 -2.13 -23.39 5.07
N PHE A 129 -3.03 -23.13 4.14
CA PHE A 129 -2.74 -23.25 2.70
C PHE A 129 -1.67 -22.25 2.26
N TRP A 130 -0.94 -22.61 1.22
CA TRP A 130 0.11 -21.75 0.68
C TRP A 130 -0.49 -20.54 -0.01
N GLN A 131 0.03 -19.37 0.32
CA GLN A 131 -0.36 -18.16 -0.35
C GLN A 131 0.50 -17.95 -1.58
N VAL A 132 -0.12 -18.03 -2.74
CA VAL A 132 0.51 -17.85 -4.06
C VAL A 132 0.20 -16.50 -4.69
N ASP A 133 -0.66 -15.71 -4.05
CA ASP A 133 -1.15 -14.44 -4.57
C ASP A 133 -0.59 -13.23 -3.78
N GLU A 134 -0.55 -12.12 -4.44
CA GLU A 134 -0.53 -10.77 -3.85
C GLU A 134 -1.70 -9.97 -4.41
N ARG A 135 -2.04 -8.87 -3.76
CA ARG A 135 -3.16 -8.01 -4.15
C ARG A 135 -2.67 -6.62 -4.49
N ILE A 136 -3.21 -6.07 -5.56
CA ILE A 136 -3.00 -4.68 -5.94
C ILE A 136 -4.35 -3.99 -5.82
N TYR A 137 -4.45 -3.00 -4.94
CA TYR A 137 -5.65 -2.21 -4.76
C TYR A 137 -5.56 -0.99 -5.67
N TRP A 138 -6.48 -0.87 -6.61
CA TRP A 138 -6.65 0.33 -7.39
C TRP A 138 -7.47 1.34 -6.58
N LEU A 139 -6.78 2.35 -6.08
CA LEU A 139 -7.33 3.44 -5.31
C LEU A 139 -7.52 4.65 -6.22
N TYR A 140 -8.63 5.37 -6.05
CA TYR A 140 -9.04 6.47 -6.90
C TYR A 140 -9.42 7.69 -6.07
N LYS A 141 -8.98 8.88 -6.47
CA LYS A 141 -9.40 10.15 -5.89
C LYS A 141 -10.57 10.71 -6.69
N PRO A 142 -11.79 10.74 -6.14
CA PRO A 142 -12.96 11.24 -6.85
C PRO A 142 -12.83 12.70 -7.28
N ILE A 143 -13.46 13.06 -8.38
CA ILE A 143 -13.62 14.45 -8.82
C ILE A 143 -14.78 15.05 -8.02
N GLN A 144 -14.53 16.08 -7.22
CA GLN A 144 -15.53 16.63 -6.28
C GLN A 144 -16.66 17.39 -6.98
N ASN A 145 -16.46 17.86 -8.22
CA ASN A 145 -17.43 18.68 -8.94
C ASN A 145 -18.55 17.90 -9.65
N ASN A 146 -18.51 16.57 -9.65
CA ASN A 146 -19.62 15.78 -10.18
C ASN A 146 -20.60 15.45 -9.06
N LYS A 147 -21.64 16.30 -8.90
CA LYS A 147 -22.90 15.94 -8.22
C LYS A 147 -23.69 14.87 -9.00
N ILE A 148 -23.10 14.27 -9.99
CA ILE A 148 -23.68 13.19 -10.79
C ILE A 148 -23.16 11.91 -10.16
N GLY A 149 -24.11 11.08 -9.70
CA GLY A 149 -23.84 9.76 -9.22
C GLY A 149 -22.97 9.00 -10.23
N ILE A 150 -22.27 7.99 -9.72
CA ILE A 150 -21.37 7.13 -10.47
C ILE A 150 -22.04 6.73 -11.80
N GLU A 151 -21.84 7.49 -12.86
CA GLU A 151 -22.05 6.99 -14.20
C GLU A 151 -20.91 6.00 -14.46
N LEU A 152 -21.20 4.74 -14.20
CA LEU A 152 -20.47 3.64 -14.78
C LEU A 152 -20.67 3.78 -16.29
N GLU A 153 -19.78 4.48 -16.98
CA GLU A 153 -19.66 4.35 -18.42
C GLU A 153 -19.26 2.89 -18.71
N SER A 154 -20.27 2.05 -18.87
CA SER A 154 -20.14 0.78 -19.54
C SER A 154 -19.96 1.07 -21.04
N LYS A 155 -18.75 1.08 -21.50
CA LYS A 155 -18.42 0.87 -22.91
C LYS A 155 -17.73 -0.46 -23.05
#